data_41079079401f779902b8ad9704ae2792
#
_entry.id   41079079401f779902b8ad9704ae2792
#
_cell.length_a   1.000
_cell.length_b   1.000
_cell.length_c   1.000
_cell.angle_alpha   90.00
_cell.angle_beta   90.00
_cell.angle_gamma   90.00
#
_symmetry.space_group_name_H-M   'P 1'
#
loop_
_entity.id
_entity.type
_entity.pdbx_description
1 polymer ?
#
loop_
_entity_poly.entity_id
_entity_poly.type
_entity_poly.pdbx_seq_one_letter_code
_entity_poly.pdbx_strand_id
1 'polypeptide(L)'
;MKVSKLMEFNREQIEKNFRERIKGLSSVFGPSGFEEEVAELIKQNLADSDFTHSTDVLGNLIYHRKGTGDKKILIAAHMDEIGLIIRHIDSKGFIWVDTLGGFAPQQFFGKRVIIKTDEGKHINGIINSLHLGRPDRCTTMPSSVHEFFIEVGCESRQEVLELGIEEGNAVSIDYPVIELGKYKLGGKALDDRALVFILEEVVRLLQGREDIPDLYAVFTTQEEVGARGAIVAATNIKPDIAIALDMSLATDIPGVPESEYINVLGKGTSIKVMDKLSTCIGGLIAHPQLVRDLKKVAKDNQIPYGIEAYAAGATDASFMQTLNGGIIAGGVQIPMRYVHSYEVVDVRDVVDTVELLYRYILTQA
;
A
#
# COMPACT_ATOMS: atom_id res chain seq x y z
N MET A 1 16.94 -31.13 -12.17
CA MET A 1 16.97 -29.86 -11.45
C MET A 1 17.55 -28.79 -12.38
N LYS A 2 16.78 -27.84 -12.84
CA LYS A 2 17.33 -26.65 -13.50
C LYS A 2 17.94 -25.80 -12.41
N VAL A 3 19.27 -25.63 -12.44
CA VAL A 3 19.94 -24.61 -11.61
C VAL A 3 19.39 -23.27 -12.08
N SER A 4 18.50 -22.66 -11.29
CA SER A 4 18.04 -21.31 -11.57
C SER A 4 19.25 -20.39 -11.47
N LYS A 5 19.57 -19.70 -12.55
CA LYS A 5 20.64 -18.70 -12.55
C LYS A 5 20.22 -17.61 -11.56
N LEU A 6 21.06 -17.36 -10.55
CA LEU A 6 20.81 -16.27 -9.59
C LEU A 6 20.57 -14.97 -10.36
N MET A 7 19.52 -14.26 -10.02
CA MET A 7 19.23 -12.95 -10.60
C MET A 7 20.18 -11.91 -10.01
N GLU A 8 20.81 -11.13 -10.87
CA GLU A 8 21.65 -10.01 -10.46
C GLU A 8 20.78 -8.75 -10.37
N PHE A 9 21.05 -7.91 -9.38
CA PHE A 9 20.39 -6.62 -9.25
C PHE A 9 20.70 -5.74 -10.46
N ASN A 10 19.66 -5.27 -11.16
CA ASN A 10 19.79 -4.42 -12.34
C ASN A 10 18.77 -3.26 -12.25
N ARG A 11 19.26 -2.06 -12.01
CA ARG A 11 18.45 -0.85 -11.82
C ARG A 11 17.53 -0.55 -13.00
N GLU A 12 18.05 -0.62 -14.22
CA GLU A 12 17.28 -0.32 -15.44
C GLU A 12 16.15 -1.32 -15.67
N GLN A 13 16.42 -2.60 -15.37
CA GLN A 13 15.40 -3.64 -15.50
C GLN A 13 14.29 -3.47 -14.46
N ILE A 14 14.63 -3.12 -13.22
CA ILE A 14 13.64 -2.87 -12.14
C ILE A 14 12.78 -1.64 -12.48
N GLU A 15 13.40 -0.54 -12.96
CA GLU A 15 12.66 0.64 -13.42
C GLU A 15 11.65 0.29 -14.53
N LYS A 16 12.10 -0.48 -15.52
CA LYS A 16 11.24 -0.95 -16.60
C LYS A 16 10.10 -1.82 -16.09
N ASN A 17 10.40 -2.80 -15.25
CA ASN A 17 9.41 -3.70 -14.65
C ASN A 17 8.35 -2.89 -13.87
N PHE A 18 8.79 -1.89 -13.09
CA PHE A 18 7.88 -1.04 -12.33
C PHE A 18 6.89 -0.30 -13.23
N ARG A 19 7.39 0.39 -14.25
CA ARG A 19 6.53 1.14 -15.21
C ARG A 19 5.51 0.25 -15.92
N GLU A 20 5.88 -0.98 -16.22
CA GLU A 20 4.99 -1.95 -16.89
C GLU A 20 3.95 -2.52 -15.92
N ARG A 21 4.37 -2.93 -14.72
CA ARG A 21 3.53 -3.70 -13.79
C ARG A 21 2.68 -2.86 -12.87
N ILE A 22 3.13 -1.64 -12.51
CA ILE A 22 2.37 -0.78 -11.60
C ILE A 22 0.98 -0.40 -12.14
N LYS A 23 0.82 -0.35 -13.46
CA LYS A 23 -0.48 -0.07 -14.09
C LYS A 23 -1.52 -1.14 -13.73
N GLY A 24 -1.13 -2.41 -13.74
CA GLY A 24 -1.98 -3.52 -13.33
C GLY A 24 -2.23 -3.51 -11.82
N LEU A 25 -1.15 -3.41 -11.03
CA LEU A 25 -1.24 -3.40 -9.57
C LEU A 25 -2.10 -2.25 -9.02
N SER A 26 -1.97 -1.06 -9.58
CA SER A 26 -2.76 0.11 -9.16
C SER A 26 -4.22 0.01 -9.60
N SER A 27 -4.52 -0.59 -10.76
CA SER A 27 -5.88 -0.62 -11.30
C SER A 27 -6.77 -1.72 -10.73
N VAL A 28 -6.16 -2.81 -10.22
CA VAL A 28 -6.92 -3.94 -9.68
C VAL A 28 -7.73 -3.52 -8.45
N PHE A 29 -8.97 -4.03 -8.37
CA PHE A 29 -9.88 -3.74 -7.27
C PHE A 29 -9.39 -4.34 -5.96
N GLY A 30 -9.38 -3.58 -4.88
CA GLY A 30 -8.96 -4.08 -3.58
C GLY A 30 -9.05 -3.06 -2.44
N PRO A 31 -10.23 -2.47 -2.17
CA PRO A 31 -10.45 -1.76 -0.91
C PRO A 31 -10.25 -2.68 0.31
N SER A 32 -9.95 -2.08 1.47
CA SER A 32 -9.76 -2.81 2.73
C SER A 32 -10.86 -3.85 3.00
N GLY A 33 -10.46 -5.11 3.15
CA GLY A 33 -11.36 -6.26 3.34
C GLY A 33 -11.85 -6.92 2.05
N PHE A 34 -11.40 -6.44 0.87
CA PHE A 34 -11.79 -6.93 -0.46
C PHE A 34 -10.58 -7.08 -1.38
N GLU A 35 -9.46 -7.61 -0.84
CA GLU A 35 -8.15 -7.65 -1.49
C GLU A 35 -7.92 -8.90 -2.36
N GLU A 36 -8.92 -9.77 -2.54
CA GLU A 36 -8.75 -11.08 -3.20
C GLU A 36 -8.19 -10.96 -4.63
N GLU A 37 -8.64 -9.97 -5.41
CA GLU A 37 -8.15 -9.77 -6.78
C GLU A 37 -6.68 -9.33 -6.81
N VAL A 38 -6.26 -8.57 -5.81
CA VAL A 38 -4.86 -8.16 -5.63
C VAL A 38 -4.00 -9.37 -5.30
N ALA A 39 -4.44 -10.19 -4.35
CA ALA A 39 -3.73 -11.41 -3.96
C ALA A 39 -3.58 -12.36 -5.15
N GLU A 40 -4.62 -12.51 -5.98
CA GLU A 40 -4.55 -13.33 -7.19
C GLU A 40 -3.57 -12.75 -8.24
N LEU A 41 -3.53 -11.43 -8.41
CA LEU A 41 -2.56 -10.79 -9.30
C LEU A 41 -1.11 -11.00 -8.80
N ILE A 42 -0.86 -10.87 -7.49
CA ILE A 42 0.45 -11.13 -6.89
C ILE A 42 0.86 -12.61 -7.11
N LYS A 43 -0.05 -13.56 -6.92
CA LYS A 43 0.21 -14.99 -7.19
C LYS A 43 0.60 -15.22 -8.65
N GLN A 44 -0.10 -14.58 -9.59
CA GLN A 44 0.25 -14.65 -11.02
C GLN A 44 1.62 -14.04 -11.29
N ASN A 45 1.90 -12.88 -10.70
CA ASN A 45 3.19 -12.20 -10.83
C ASN A 45 4.36 -13.03 -10.27
N LEU A 46 4.14 -13.80 -9.23
CA LEU A 46 5.15 -14.64 -8.55
C LEU A 46 5.00 -16.14 -8.84
N ALA A 47 4.29 -16.53 -9.89
CA ALA A 47 4.02 -17.93 -10.23
C ALA A 47 5.27 -18.78 -10.40
N ASP A 48 6.38 -18.20 -10.85
CA ASP A 48 7.68 -18.87 -11.04
C ASP A 48 8.58 -18.80 -9.80
N SER A 49 8.10 -18.24 -8.68
CA SER A 49 8.86 -18.12 -7.43
C SER A 49 9.08 -19.49 -6.78
N ASP A 50 10.25 -19.68 -6.22
CA ASP A 50 10.60 -20.86 -5.41
C ASP A 50 10.29 -20.68 -3.91
N PHE A 51 9.70 -19.55 -3.53
CA PHE A 51 9.08 -19.37 -2.22
C PHE A 51 7.78 -20.17 -2.13
N THR A 52 7.54 -20.84 -1.04
CA THR A 52 6.22 -21.43 -0.77
C THR A 52 5.26 -20.33 -0.37
N HIS A 53 4.01 -20.40 -0.82
CA HIS A 53 3.00 -19.42 -0.41
C HIS A 53 1.81 -20.05 0.28
N SER A 54 1.16 -19.25 1.13
CA SER A 54 -0.08 -19.59 1.83
C SER A 54 -0.92 -18.33 2.03
N THR A 55 -2.20 -18.53 2.30
CA THR A 55 -3.12 -17.44 2.66
C THR A 55 -3.69 -17.74 4.05
N ASP A 56 -3.70 -16.77 4.93
CA ASP A 56 -4.30 -16.93 6.26
C ASP A 56 -5.80 -16.59 6.28
N VAL A 57 -6.43 -16.65 7.44
CA VAL A 57 -7.87 -16.46 7.60
C VAL A 57 -8.34 -15.02 7.31
N LEU A 58 -7.47 -14.02 7.42
CA LEU A 58 -7.78 -12.63 7.03
C LEU A 58 -7.50 -12.32 5.58
N GLY A 59 -6.87 -13.25 4.83
CA GLY A 59 -6.52 -13.05 3.44
C GLY A 59 -5.09 -12.58 3.21
N ASN A 60 -4.26 -12.43 4.26
CA ASN A 60 -2.84 -12.13 4.06
C ASN A 60 -2.20 -13.17 3.15
N LEU A 61 -1.51 -12.73 2.11
CA LEU A 61 -0.75 -13.62 1.23
C LEU A 61 0.71 -13.67 1.70
N ILE A 62 1.16 -14.84 2.13
CA ILE A 62 2.46 -15.05 2.77
C ILE A 62 3.34 -15.88 1.84
N TYR A 63 4.46 -15.30 1.39
CA TYR A 63 5.54 -16.01 0.71
C TYR A 63 6.65 -16.29 1.69
N HIS A 64 7.01 -17.56 1.85
CA HIS A 64 8.00 -18.02 2.81
C HIS A 64 9.11 -18.80 2.15
N ARG A 65 10.34 -18.49 2.54
CA ARG A 65 11.52 -19.26 2.21
C ARG A 65 12.42 -19.43 3.43
N LYS A 66 12.68 -20.68 3.79
CA LYS A 66 13.66 -21.03 4.82
C LYS A 66 15.06 -20.87 4.23
N GLY A 67 15.83 -19.97 4.81
CA GLY A 67 17.26 -19.81 4.51
C GLY A 67 18.16 -20.47 5.55
N THR A 68 19.46 -20.19 5.46
CA THR A 68 20.49 -20.72 6.39
C THR A 68 20.69 -19.84 7.62
N GLY A 69 20.22 -18.59 7.59
CA GLY A 69 20.30 -17.68 8.73
C GLY A 69 19.38 -18.09 9.89
N ASP A 70 19.77 -17.76 11.11
CA ASP A 70 19.04 -18.12 12.33
C ASP A 70 17.83 -17.22 12.62
N LYS A 71 17.83 -15.99 12.08
CA LYS A 71 16.79 -15.02 12.34
C LYS A 71 15.58 -15.20 11.43
N LYS A 72 14.40 -15.02 11.99
CA LYS A 72 13.14 -14.96 11.28
C LYS A 72 12.80 -13.51 10.98
N ILE A 73 12.71 -13.16 9.70
CA ILE A 73 12.43 -11.81 9.24
C ILE A 73 11.09 -11.78 8.50
N LEU A 74 10.22 -10.85 8.89
CA LEU A 74 8.98 -10.54 8.22
C LEU A 74 9.12 -9.17 7.54
N ILE A 75 8.80 -9.11 6.24
CA ILE A 75 8.67 -7.87 5.50
C ILE A 75 7.23 -7.79 5.00
N ALA A 76 6.53 -6.72 5.37
CA ALA A 76 5.13 -6.50 5.05
C ALA A 76 4.96 -5.35 4.06
N ALA A 77 4.05 -5.50 3.10
CA ALA A 77 3.49 -4.46 2.25
C ALA A 77 1.98 -4.70 2.16
N HIS A 78 1.16 -3.66 2.30
CA HIS A 78 -0.28 -3.89 2.32
C HIS A 78 -0.89 -3.93 0.92
N MET A 79 -1.87 -4.85 0.76
CA MET A 79 -2.58 -5.04 -0.50
C MET A 79 -3.76 -4.10 -0.64
N ASP A 80 -4.36 -3.67 0.46
CA ASP A 80 -5.54 -2.85 0.40
C ASP A 80 -5.25 -1.43 -0.08
N GLU A 81 -6.28 -0.80 -0.52
CA GLU A 81 -6.37 0.62 -0.83
C GLU A 81 -7.52 1.22 -0.04
N ILE A 82 -7.47 2.52 0.21
CA ILE A 82 -8.64 3.25 0.71
C ILE A 82 -9.82 3.09 -0.25
N GLY A 83 -11.02 2.98 0.28
CA GLY A 83 -12.23 2.78 -0.51
C GLY A 83 -13.48 3.25 0.20
N LEU A 84 -14.62 2.84 -0.35
CA LEU A 84 -15.92 3.12 0.23
C LEU A 84 -16.72 1.82 0.37
N ILE A 85 -17.71 1.84 1.28
CA ILE A 85 -18.66 0.75 1.45
C ILE A 85 -20.09 1.30 1.28
N ILE A 86 -20.94 0.57 0.56
CA ILE A 86 -22.34 0.97 0.36
C ILE A 86 -23.09 0.80 1.67
N ARG A 87 -23.64 1.89 2.15
CA ARG A 87 -24.40 1.97 3.41
C ARG A 87 -25.92 1.95 3.19
N HIS A 88 -26.37 2.51 2.07
CA HIS A 88 -27.79 2.64 1.76
C HIS A 88 -28.02 2.92 0.27
N ILE A 89 -29.09 2.36 -0.29
CA ILE A 89 -29.59 2.65 -1.63
C ILE A 89 -30.98 3.24 -1.50
N ASP A 90 -31.19 4.47 -1.97
CA ASP A 90 -32.47 5.15 -1.83
C ASP A 90 -33.50 4.71 -2.91
N SER A 91 -34.75 5.16 -2.75
CA SER A 91 -35.85 4.78 -3.64
C SER A 91 -35.68 5.26 -5.10
N LYS A 92 -34.78 6.21 -5.34
CA LYS A 92 -34.48 6.81 -6.66
C LYS A 92 -33.23 6.18 -7.30
N GLY A 93 -32.59 5.20 -6.65
CA GLY A 93 -31.39 4.53 -7.16
C GLY A 93 -30.07 5.24 -6.84
N PHE A 94 -30.05 6.27 -6.00
CA PHE A 94 -28.80 6.86 -5.51
C PHE A 94 -28.21 6.02 -4.39
N ILE A 95 -26.89 5.84 -4.42
CA ILE A 95 -26.14 4.96 -3.51
C ILE A 95 -25.35 5.80 -2.53
N TRP A 96 -25.60 5.62 -1.25
CA TRP A 96 -24.94 6.32 -0.15
C TRP A 96 -23.89 5.44 0.48
N VAL A 97 -22.74 6.05 0.82
CA VAL A 97 -21.53 5.33 1.19
C VAL A 97 -20.97 5.78 2.54
N ASP A 98 -20.10 4.95 3.10
CA ASP A 98 -19.18 5.28 4.17
C ASP A 98 -17.75 4.96 3.74
N THR A 99 -16.72 5.41 4.50
CA THR A 99 -15.31 5.25 4.12
C THR A 99 -14.71 3.96 4.67
N LEU A 100 -13.82 3.35 3.87
CA LEU A 100 -12.83 2.37 4.29
C LEU A 100 -11.46 3.06 4.18
N GLY A 101 -10.87 3.42 5.33
CA GLY A 101 -9.65 4.22 5.40
C GLY A 101 -9.89 5.73 5.45
N GLY A 102 -8.80 6.48 5.37
CA GLY A 102 -8.77 7.93 5.57
C GLY A 102 -9.00 8.73 4.30
N PHE A 103 -10.05 9.55 4.26
CA PHE A 103 -10.35 10.45 3.14
C PHE A 103 -10.59 11.90 3.59
N ALA A 104 -10.12 12.85 2.78
CA ALA A 104 -10.68 14.21 2.81
C ALA A 104 -11.94 14.23 1.93
N PRO A 105 -13.12 14.62 2.44
CA PRO A 105 -14.40 14.56 1.69
C PRO A 105 -14.34 15.24 0.33
N GLN A 106 -13.55 16.32 0.21
CA GLN A 106 -13.38 17.08 -1.04
C GLN A 106 -12.76 16.26 -2.18
N GLN A 107 -12.11 15.14 -1.87
CA GLN A 107 -11.51 14.26 -2.87
C GLN A 107 -12.54 13.50 -3.71
N PHE A 108 -13.79 13.40 -3.28
CA PHE A 108 -14.83 12.64 -3.97
C PHE A 108 -15.51 13.39 -5.14
N PHE A 109 -15.33 14.69 -5.27
CA PHE A 109 -16.03 15.46 -6.30
C PHE A 109 -15.78 14.95 -7.71
N GLY A 110 -16.86 14.50 -8.40
CA GLY A 110 -16.86 14.14 -9.81
C GLY A 110 -15.94 12.99 -10.16
N LYS A 111 -15.71 12.05 -9.22
CA LYS A 111 -14.84 10.91 -9.47
C LYS A 111 -15.59 9.74 -10.08
N ARG A 112 -14.90 9.01 -10.96
CA ARG A 112 -15.36 7.69 -11.36
C ARG A 112 -15.10 6.71 -10.23
N VAL A 113 -15.99 5.75 -10.08
CA VAL A 113 -15.89 4.68 -9.11
C VAL A 113 -16.21 3.34 -9.77
N ILE A 114 -15.70 2.26 -9.17
CA ILE A 114 -16.04 0.89 -9.50
C ILE A 114 -16.67 0.27 -8.27
N ILE A 115 -17.86 -0.29 -8.42
CA ILE A 115 -18.56 -1.08 -7.40
C ILE A 115 -18.38 -2.54 -7.74
N LYS A 116 -17.94 -3.36 -6.79
CA LYS A 116 -17.85 -4.82 -6.95
C LYS A 116 -19.05 -5.48 -6.29
N THR A 117 -19.82 -6.22 -7.06
CA THR A 117 -20.96 -7.01 -6.57
C THR A 117 -20.49 -8.32 -5.94
N ASP A 118 -21.34 -8.97 -5.13
CA ASP A 118 -21.05 -10.28 -4.53
C ASP A 118 -20.79 -11.38 -5.58
N GLU A 119 -21.35 -11.23 -6.80
CA GLU A 119 -21.07 -12.11 -7.94
C GLU A 119 -19.73 -11.78 -8.64
N GLY A 120 -18.98 -10.78 -8.16
CA GLY A 120 -17.69 -10.36 -8.73
C GLY A 120 -17.81 -9.48 -9.97
N LYS A 121 -18.99 -8.93 -10.30
CA LYS A 121 -19.14 -7.97 -11.41
C LYS A 121 -18.64 -6.60 -10.97
N HIS A 122 -17.95 -5.91 -11.89
CA HIS A 122 -17.53 -4.54 -11.73
C HIS A 122 -18.50 -3.59 -12.42
N ILE A 123 -19.17 -2.74 -11.66
CA ILE A 123 -20.14 -1.75 -12.15
C ILE A 123 -19.54 -0.35 -12.02
N ASN A 124 -19.56 0.41 -13.12
CA ASN A 124 -19.08 1.80 -13.10
C ASN A 124 -20.14 2.73 -12.51
N GLY A 125 -19.67 3.70 -11.72
CA GLY A 125 -20.48 4.79 -11.18
C GLY A 125 -19.73 6.11 -11.16
N ILE A 126 -20.45 7.15 -10.80
CA ILE A 126 -19.89 8.49 -10.58
C ILE A 126 -20.29 8.94 -9.19
N ILE A 127 -19.31 9.29 -8.34
CA ILE A 127 -19.58 9.87 -7.03
C ILE A 127 -19.59 11.39 -7.12
N ASN A 128 -20.62 11.97 -6.51
CA ASN A 128 -20.79 13.41 -6.48
C ASN A 128 -21.53 13.84 -5.21
N SER A 129 -21.68 15.15 -5.01
CA SER A 129 -22.26 15.71 -3.79
C SER A 129 -23.49 16.56 -4.10
N LEU A 130 -24.36 16.66 -3.11
CA LEU A 130 -25.47 17.61 -3.06
C LEU A 130 -25.04 19.06 -3.38
N HIS A 131 -23.79 19.42 -3.06
CA HIS A 131 -23.25 20.76 -3.26
C HIS A 131 -23.10 21.16 -4.73
N LEU A 132 -22.85 20.22 -5.64
CA LEU A 132 -22.74 20.49 -7.08
C LEU A 132 -24.10 20.55 -7.79
N GLY A 133 -25.10 19.85 -7.26
CA GLY A 133 -26.43 19.80 -7.86
C GLY A 133 -27.33 21.00 -7.54
N ARG A 134 -26.90 21.89 -6.63
CA ARG A 134 -27.74 23.02 -6.13
C ARG A 134 -26.95 24.30 -6.09
N PRO A 135 -27.36 25.34 -6.89
CA PRO A 135 -26.67 26.63 -6.93
C PRO A 135 -26.58 27.34 -5.57
N ASP A 136 -27.57 27.16 -4.71
CA ASP A 136 -27.61 27.72 -3.36
C ASP A 136 -26.67 27.05 -2.36
N ARG A 137 -26.08 25.88 -2.70
CA ARG A 137 -25.12 25.12 -1.89
C ARG A 137 -23.71 25.12 -2.42
N CYS A 138 -23.45 25.73 -3.58
CA CYS A 138 -22.11 25.78 -4.20
C CYS A 138 -21.07 26.58 -3.39
N THR A 139 -21.47 27.29 -2.36
CA THR A 139 -20.57 28.16 -1.57
C THR A 139 -19.92 27.46 -0.38
N THR A 140 -20.34 26.23 -0.07
CA THR A 140 -19.81 25.46 1.05
C THR A 140 -19.20 24.16 0.56
N MET A 141 -18.02 23.80 1.10
CA MET A 141 -17.39 22.52 0.82
C MET A 141 -18.02 21.44 1.72
N PRO A 142 -18.22 20.20 1.21
CA PRO A 142 -18.66 19.10 2.05
C PRO A 142 -17.68 18.85 3.19
N SER A 143 -18.20 18.56 4.37
CA SER A 143 -17.45 18.26 5.58
C SER A 143 -17.48 16.78 5.93
N SER A 144 -18.34 16.00 5.26
CA SER A 144 -18.55 14.57 5.53
C SER A 144 -18.76 13.80 4.24
N VAL A 145 -18.33 12.52 4.23
CA VAL A 145 -18.65 11.57 3.15
C VAL A 145 -20.16 11.38 3.00
N HIS A 146 -20.93 11.55 4.07
CA HIS A 146 -22.37 11.40 4.05
C HIS A 146 -23.11 12.49 3.23
N GLU A 147 -22.39 13.47 2.71
CA GLU A 147 -22.91 14.46 1.76
C GLU A 147 -22.70 14.05 0.29
N PHE A 148 -22.12 12.87 0.08
CA PHE A 148 -21.86 12.29 -1.24
C PHE A 148 -22.76 11.08 -1.51
N PHE A 149 -23.02 10.86 -2.78
CA PHE A 149 -23.73 9.70 -3.30
C PHE A 149 -23.15 9.27 -4.65
N ILE A 150 -23.36 8.00 -4.98
CA ILE A 150 -22.95 7.43 -6.27
C ILE A 150 -24.20 7.26 -7.15
N GLU A 151 -24.05 7.59 -8.42
CA GLU A 151 -25.00 7.39 -9.48
C GLU A 151 -24.48 6.33 -10.46
N VAL A 152 -25.31 5.32 -10.73
CA VAL A 152 -25.04 4.21 -11.64
C VAL A 152 -25.99 4.18 -12.85
N GLY A 153 -26.80 5.24 -13.01
CA GLY A 153 -27.74 5.39 -14.13
C GLY A 153 -29.08 4.69 -13.95
N CYS A 154 -29.42 4.22 -12.74
CA CYS A 154 -30.71 3.62 -12.39
C CYS A 154 -31.68 4.69 -11.89
N GLU A 155 -33.00 4.45 -12.12
CA GLU A 155 -34.09 5.36 -11.72
C GLU A 155 -34.82 4.87 -10.45
N SER A 156 -34.47 3.70 -9.95
CA SER A 156 -35.06 3.10 -8.76
C SER A 156 -34.09 2.19 -8.01
N ARG A 157 -34.38 1.99 -6.70
CA ARG A 157 -33.68 0.98 -5.90
C ARG A 157 -33.75 -0.40 -6.53
N GLN A 158 -34.90 -0.77 -7.11
CA GLN A 158 -35.08 -2.09 -7.71
C GLN A 158 -34.11 -2.32 -8.88
N GLU A 159 -33.92 -1.33 -9.74
CA GLU A 159 -32.96 -1.42 -10.85
C GLU A 159 -31.51 -1.54 -10.36
N VAL A 160 -31.14 -0.85 -9.27
CA VAL A 160 -29.78 -1.01 -8.67
C VAL A 160 -29.58 -2.43 -8.15
N LEU A 161 -30.58 -3.01 -7.48
CA LEU A 161 -30.53 -4.41 -7.02
C LEU A 161 -30.46 -5.40 -8.18
N GLU A 162 -31.13 -5.12 -9.32
CA GLU A 162 -31.06 -5.94 -10.54
C GLU A 162 -29.68 -5.94 -11.20
N LEU A 163 -28.86 -4.89 -10.98
CA LEU A 163 -27.43 -4.88 -11.35
C LEU A 163 -26.59 -5.78 -10.44
N GLY A 164 -27.13 -6.26 -9.32
CA GLY A 164 -26.43 -7.03 -8.29
C GLY A 164 -25.75 -6.16 -7.23
N ILE A 165 -26.05 -4.86 -7.20
CA ILE A 165 -25.47 -3.96 -6.21
C ILE A 165 -26.32 -3.99 -4.93
N GLU A 166 -25.68 -4.20 -3.78
CA GLU A 166 -26.34 -4.30 -2.47
C GLU A 166 -25.60 -3.46 -1.42
N GLU A 167 -26.27 -3.19 -0.31
CA GLU A 167 -25.61 -2.62 0.88
C GLU A 167 -24.52 -3.59 1.37
N GLY A 168 -23.33 -3.06 1.67
CA GLY A 168 -22.15 -3.84 2.04
C GLY A 168 -21.19 -4.12 0.90
N ASN A 169 -21.56 -3.85 -0.37
CA ASN A 169 -20.61 -3.92 -1.47
C ASN A 169 -19.57 -2.82 -1.36
N ALA A 170 -18.32 -3.15 -1.70
CA ALA A 170 -17.21 -2.22 -1.69
C ALA A 170 -17.13 -1.40 -2.99
N VAL A 171 -16.52 -0.22 -2.85
CA VAL A 171 -16.35 0.73 -3.95
C VAL A 171 -14.91 1.24 -3.97
N SER A 172 -14.26 1.15 -5.11
CA SER A 172 -12.94 1.73 -5.37
C SER A 172 -13.08 3.01 -6.20
N ILE A 173 -12.21 3.99 -5.93
CA ILE A 173 -12.05 5.17 -6.80
C ILE A 173 -11.24 4.74 -8.03
N ASP A 174 -11.66 5.17 -9.23
CA ASP A 174 -11.03 4.78 -10.48
C ASP A 174 -10.18 5.91 -11.08
N TYR A 175 -8.85 5.75 -10.95
CA TYR A 175 -7.84 6.60 -11.59
C TYR A 175 -6.80 5.74 -12.32
N PRO A 176 -6.54 6.00 -13.60
CA PRO A 176 -5.46 5.30 -14.29
C PRO A 176 -4.08 5.79 -13.83
N VAL A 177 -3.09 4.91 -13.92
CA VAL A 177 -1.69 5.33 -13.78
C VAL A 177 -1.28 6.10 -15.04
N ILE A 178 -0.70 7.29 -14.84
CA ILE A 178 -0.15 8.15 -15.89
C ILE A 178 1.32 8.46 -15.64
N GLU A 179 2.05 8.69 -16.73
CA GLU A 179 3.44 9.16 -16.66
C GLU A 179 3.51 10.69 -16.53
N LEU A 180 4.31 11.17 -15.60
CA LEU A 180 4.53 12.59 -15.33
C LEU A 180 5.99 12.94 -15.57
N GLY A 181 6.30 13.39 -16.76
CA GLY A 181 7.67 13.65 -17.18
C GLY A 181 8.52 12.37 -17.26
N LYS A 182 9.82 12.48 -16.91
CA LYS A 182 10.76 11.37 -17.12
C LYS A 182 10.72 10.30 -16.02
N TYR A 183 10.53 10.69 -14.78
CA TYR A 183 10.76 9.80 -13.63
C TYR A 183 9.53 9.59 -12.72
N LYS A 184 8.46 10.32 -12.95
CA LYS A 184 7.31 10.26 -12.05
C LYS A 184 6.14 9.53 -12.67
N LEU A 185 5.40 8.83 -11.82
CA LEU A 185 4.12 8.22 -12.15
C LEU A 185 3.08 8.73 -11.17
N GLY A 186 1.87 8.94 -11.68
CA GLY A 186 0.72 9.28 -10.84
C GLY A 186 -0.40 8.26 -11.03
N GLY A 187 -1.11 7.93 -9.97
CA GLY A 187 -2.22 6.96 -10.01
C GLY A 187 -2.95 6.84 -8.68
N LYS A 188 -3.94 5.95 -8.63
CA LYS A 188 -4.56 5.54 -7.37
C LYS A 188 -3.75 4.42 -6.72
N ALA A 189 -3.94 4.21 -5.44
CA ALA A 189 -3.45 3.03 -4.72
C ALA A 189 -1.94 2.75 -4.93
N LEU A 190 -1.12 3.78 -5.24
CA LEU A 190 0.34 3.62 -5.20
C LEU A 190 0.79 3.39 -3.75
N ASP A 191 0.05 3.94 -2.82
CA ASP A 191 -0.11 3.53 -1.44
C ASP A 191 -1.08 2.31 -1.40
N ASP A 192 -0.64 1.08 -1.23
CA ASP A 192 0.77 0.66 -1.05
C ASP A 192 1.24 -0.27 -2.21
N ARG A 193 0.55 -0.21 -3.38
CA ARG A 193 0.82 -1.11 -4.53
C ARG A 193 2.22 -0.90 -5.14
N ALA A 194 2.83 0.28 -4.92
CA ALA A 194 4.22 0.51 -5.28
C ALA A 194 5.16 -0.30 -4.37
N LEU A 195 4.84 -0.45 -3.09
CA LEU A 195 5.62 -1.25 -2.15
C LEU A 195 5.30 -2.75 -2.28
N VAL A 196 4.06 -3.11 -2.66
CA VAL A 196 3.75 -4.47 -3.12
C VAL A 196 4.66 -4.87 -4.27
N PHE A 197 4.83 -4.01 -5.29
CA PHE A 197 5.78 -4.26 -6.38
C PHE A 197 7.22 -4.43 -5.85
N ILE A 198 7.66 -3.55 -4.94
CA ILE A 198 9.00 -3.63 -4.34
C ILE A 198 9.21 -4.99 -3.66
N LEU A 199 8.23 -5.43 -2.87
CA LEU A 199 8.31 -6.73 -2.19
C LEU A 199 8.32 -7.90 -3.17
N GLU A 200 7.53 -7.86 -4.26
CA GLU A 200 7.58 -8.84 -5.34
C GLU A 200 8.96 -8.90 -6.01
N GLU A 201 9.59 -7.74 -6.30
CA GLU A 201 10.94 -7.72 -6.91
C GLU A 201 12.02 -8.25 -5.95
N VAL A 202 11.89 -7.96 -4.65
CA VAL A 202 12.79 -8.53 -3.62
C VAL A 202 12.67 -10.07 -3.59
N VAL A 203 11.44 -10.61 -3.59
CA VAL A 203 11.21 -12.06 -3.67
C VAL A 203 11.86 -12.65 -4.92
N ARG A 204 11.74 -12.00 -6.10
CA ARG A 204 12.36 -12.45 -7.36
C ARG A 204 13.89 -12.45 -7.29
N LEU A 205 14.49 -11.37 -6.78
CA LEU A 205 15.95 -11.22 -6.65
C LEU A 205 16.57 -12.25 -5.71
N LEU A 206 15.79 -12.75 -4.74
CA LEU A 206 16.21 -13.76 -3.78
C LEU A 206 15.97 -15.20 -4.27
N GLN A 207 15.35 -15.38 -5.42
CA GLN A 207 15.09 -16.69 -5.99
C GLN A 207 16.39 -17.48 -6.21
N GLY A 208 16.40 -18.75 -5.81
CA GLY A 208 17.57 -19.63 -5.91
C GLY A 208 18.63 -19.42 -4.83
N ARG A 209 18.48 -18.42 -3.94
CA ARG A 209 19.46 -18.17 -2.86
C ARG A 209 19.15 -18.97 -1.61
N GLU A 210 20.20 -19.53 -1.00
CA GLU A 210 20.13 -20.21 0.31
C GLU A 210 20.75 -19.35 1.42
N ASP A 211 21.63 -18.42 1.04
CA ASP A 211 22.32 -17.47 1.92
C ASP A 211 21.39 -16.27 2.28
N ILE A 212 20.26 -16.57 2.89
CA ILE A 212 19.26 -15.61 3.38
C ILE A 212 18.75 -16.04 4.76
N PRO A 213 18.13 -15.13 5.54
CA PRO A 213 17.46 -15.49 6.79
C PRO A 213 16.21 -16.36 6.53
N ASP A 214 15.52 -16.79 7.58
CA ASP A 214 14.18 -17.37 7.51
C ASP A 214 13.19 -16.25 7.13
N LEU A 215 12.89 -16.10 5.83
CA LEU A 215 12.25 -14.90 5.27
C LEU A 215 10.76 -15.12 4.98
N TYR A 216 9.95 -14.22 5.50
CA TYR A 216 8.52 -14.10 5.25
C TYR A 216 8.24 -12.76 4.53
N ALA A 217 7.89 -12.81 3.26
CA ALA A 217 7.34 -11.68 2.52
C ALA A 217 5.82 -11.77 2.65
N VAL A 218 5.21 -10.80 3.33
CA VAL A 218 3.79 -10.81 3.67
C VAL A 218 3.10 -9.65 2.97
N PHE A 219 2.16 -9.97 2.09
CA PHE A 219 1.25 -9.02 1.51
C PHE A 219 0.03 -8.94 2.41
N THR A 220 -0.06 -7.87 3.19
CA THR A 220 -1.04 -7.73 4.28
C THR A 220 -2.37 -7.19 3.78
N THR A 221 -3.43 -7.47 4.54
CA THR A 221 -4.78 -6.96 4.32
C THR A 221 -5.15 -5.93 5.38
N GLN A 222 -6.09 -5.03 5.06
CA GLN A 222 -6.74 -4.13 6.01
C GLN A 222 -5.78 -3.26 6.83
N GLU A 223 -4.70 -2.77 6.21
CA GLU A 223 -3.79 -1.81 6.83
C GLU A 223 -4.50 -0.49 7.10
N GLU A 224 -5.18 0.04 6.09
CA GLU A 224 -5.86 1.34 6.06
C GLU A 224 -6.99 1.50 7.10
N VAL A 225 -7.44 0.39 7.66
CA VAL A 225 -8.46 0.34 8.70
C VAL A 225 -7.93 -0.18 10.05
N GLY A 226 -6.60 -0.19 10.22
CA GLY A 226 -5.94 -0.46 11.50
C GLY A 226 -4.99 -1.66 11.52
N ALA A 227 -4.22 -1.89 10.46
CA ALA A 227 -3.12 -2.87 10.36
C ALA A 227 -3.52 -4.31 10.78
N ARG A 228 -4.75 -4.70 10.48
CA ARG A 228 -5.35 -5.94 11.01
C ARG A 228 -4.63 -7.18 10.50
N GLY A 229 -4.27 -7.18 9.21
CA GLY A 229 -3.52 -8.27 8.59
C GLY A 229 -2.14 -8.46 9.21
N ALA A 230 -1.40 -7.38 9.38
CA ALA A 230 -0.07 -7.40 9.97
C ALA A 230 -0.07 -7.92 11.42
N ILE A 231 -1.07 -7.55 12.22
CA ILE A 231 -1.24 -8.06 13.58
C ILE A 231 -1.36 -9.59 13.57
N VAL A 232 -2.21 -10.13 12.69
CA VAL A 232 -2.42 -11.58 12.59
C VAL A 232 -1.18 -12.28 12.06
N ALA A 233 -0.58 -11.77 11.00
CA ALA A 233 0.63 -12.34 10.41
C ALA A 233 1.79 -12.38 11.42
N ALA A 234 2.10 -11.26 12.08
CA ALA A 234 3.19 -11.19 13.06
C ALA A 234 2.93 -12.06 14.30
N THR A 235 1.67 -12.18 14.73
CA THR A 235 1.29 -13.06 15.85
C THR A 235 1.54 -14.53 15.52
N ASN A 236 1.22 -14.97 14.30
CA ASN A 236 1.37 -16.34 13.86
C ASN A 236 2.82 -16.69 13.50
N ILE A 237 3.50 -15.82 12.77
CA ILE A 237 4.89 -16.01 12.30
C ILE A 237 5.89 -15.88 13.46
N LYS A 238 5.66 -14.96 14.39
CA LYS A 238 6.57 -14.63 15.51
C LYS A 238 7.97 -14.28 15.01
N PRO A 239 8.14 -13.22 14.20
CA PRO A 239 9.43 -12.84 13.66
C PRO A 239 10.32 -12.20 14.74
N ASP A 240 11.65 -12.32 14.55
CA ASP A 240 12.65 -11.59 15.34
C ASP A 240 12.74 -10.13 14.87
N ILE A 241 12.60 -9.93 13.55
CA ILE A 241 12.63 -8.61 12.90
C ILE A 241 11.38 -8.48 12.02
N ALA A 242 10.71 -7.33 12.10
CA ALA A 242 9.61 -6.96 11.23
C ALA A 242 9.86 -5.61 10.57
N ILE A 243 9.73 -5.54 9.24
CA ILE A 243 9.88 -4.32 8.46
C ILE A 243 8.56 -4.09 7.72
N ALA A 244 7.91 -2.97 7.99
CA ALA A 244 6.80 -2.52 7.16
C ALA A 244 7.34 -1.70 5.99
N LEU A 245 6.86 -2.04 4.80
CA LEU A 245 7.00 -1.20 3.62
C LEU A 245 5.75 -0.34 3.55
N ASP A 246 5.92 0.94 3.25
CA ASP A 246 4.82 1.89 3.23
C ASP A 246 5.26 3.19 2.52
N MET A 247 4.37 4.12 2.37
CA MET A 247 4.73 5.43 1.86
C MET A 247 5.28 6.35 2.96
N SER A 248 6.02 7.36 2.54
CA SER A 248 6.44 8.51 3.35
C SER A 248 5.98 9.81 2.68
N LEU A 249 5.45 10.74 3.45
CA LEU A 249 4.97 12.01 2.89
C LEU A 249 6.12 12.82 2.25
N ALA A 250 6.05 13.03 0.94
CA ALA A 250 6.90 13.97 0.23
C ALA A 250 6.24 15.36 0.27
N THR A 251 6.73 16.22 1.17
CA THR A 251 6.16 17.55 1.43
C THR A 251 6.92 18.66 0.70
N ASP A 252 7.79 18.32 -0.24
CA ASP A 252 8.49 19.23 -1.13
C ASP A 252 7.56 19.81 -2.22
N ILE A 253 6.53 20.53 -1.80
CA ILE A 253 5.50 21.14 -2.63
C ILE A 253 5.49 22.66 -2.46
N PRO A 254 4.94 23.42 -3.46
CA PRO A 254 4.85 24.87 -3.34
C PRO A 254 4.18 25.34 -2.06
N GLY A 255 4.80 26.28 -1.37
CA GLY A 255 4.27 26.88 -0.13
C GLY A 255 4.75 26.20 1.16
N VAL A 256 5.44 25.08 1.09
CA VAL A 256 6.08 24.44 2.26
C VAL A 256 7.56 24.85 2.30
N PRO A 257 8.08 25.42 3.40
CA PRO A 257 9.52 25.75 3.53
C PRO A 257 10.35 24.45 3.69
N GLU A 258 11.59 24.44 3.21
CA GLU A 258 12.49 23.27 3.27
C GLU A 258 12.70 22.73 4.71
N SER A 259 12.63 23.59 5.71
CA SER A 259 12.75 23.18 7.11
C SER A 259 11.57 22.33 7.62
N GLU A 260 10.49 22.29 6.87
CA GLU A 260 9.28 21.51 7.17
C GLU A 260 9.12 20.28 6.24
N TYR A 261 10.10 20.02 5.38
CA TYR A 261 10.07 18.83 4.54
C TYR A 261 10.21 17.57 5.40
N ILE A 262 9.27 16.64 5.24
CA ILE A 262 9.33 15.30 5.82
C ILE A 262 10.25 14.46 4.96
N ASN A 263 9.92 14.34 3.67
CA ASN A 263 10.76 13.74 2.64
C ASN A 263 10.66 14.52 1.33
N VAL A 264 11.56 14.21 0.41
CA VAL A 264 11.69 14.85 -0.91
C VAL A 264 11.58 13.79 -2.00
N LEU A 265 10.67 13.96 -2.94
CA LEU A 265 10.44 13.04 -4.04
C LEU A 265 11.67 12.97 -4.98
N GLY A 266 12.12 11.75 -5.29
CA GLY A 266 13.27 11.51 -6.17
C GLY A 266 14.64 11.66 -5.48
N LYS A 267 14.68 11.56 -4.15
CA LYS A 267 15.91 11.64 -3.34
C LYS A 267 16.27 10.33 -2.63
N GLY A 268 15.65 9.24 -3.06
CA GLY A 268 15.93 7.90 -2.58
C GLY A 268 14.88 7.36 -1.63
N THR A 269 15.14 6.16 -1.12
CA THR A 269 14.31 5.48 -0.13
C THR A 269 14.21 6.27 1.18
N SER A 270 13.22 5.98 2.02
CA SER A 270 13.10 6.57 3.36
C SER A 270 13.20 5.51 4.44
N ILE A 271 13.98 5.77 5.48
CA ILE A 271 14.07 4.93 6.68
C ILE A 271 13.25 5.60 7.78
N LYS A 272 12.15 4.96 8.17
CA LYS A 272 11.27 5.46 9.22
C LYS A 272 11.88 5.21 10.59
N VAL A 273 11.98 6.27 11.39
CA VAL A 273 12.48 6.20 12.77
C VAL A 273 11.39 6.38 13.81
N MET A 274 10.30 7.06 13.45
CA MET A 274 9.12 7.17 14.29
C MET A 274 7.87 7.52 13.49
N ASP A 275 6.73 7.10 14.02
CA ASP A 275 5.41 7.65 13.73
C ASP A 275 4.60 7.76 15.02
N LYS A 276 3.39 8.27 14.94
CA LYS A 276 2.50 8.34 16.08
C LYS A 276 1.04 8.52 15.63
N LEU A 277 0.18 7.63 16.05
CA LEU A 277 -1.25 7.88 16.00
C LEU A 277 -1.61 8.96 17.02
N SER A 278 -2.11 10.09 16.53
CA SER A 278 -2.40 11.28 17.37
C SER A 278 -3.49 11.05 18.41
N THR A 279 -4.32 10.00 18.26
CA THR A 279 -5.53 9.76 19.08
C THR A 279 -5.53 8.41 19.80
N CYS A 280 -4.54 7.55 19.59
CA CYS A 280 -4.52 6.19 20.12
C CYS A 280 -3.25 5.88 20.91
N ILE A 281 -3.36 4.84 21.76
CA ILE A 281 -2.19 4.16 22.33
C ILE A 281 -1.60 3.33 21.18
N GLY A 282 -0.59 3.86 20.50
CA GLY A 282 0.06 3.23 19.37
C GLY A 282 1.08 4.16 18.73
N GLY A 283 1.76 3.66 17.73
CA GLY A 283 2.83 4.36 17.02
C GLY A 283 4.15 3.60 17.12
N LEU A 284 5.06 3.91 16.23
CA LEU A 284 6.37 3.29 16.11
C LEU A 284 7.46 4.19 16.68
N ILE A 285 8.32 3.63 17.51
CA ILE A 285 9.71 4.07 17.62
C ILE A 285 10.55 2.92 17.08
N ALA A 286 11.06 3.09 15.87
CA ALA A 286 11.81 2.03 15.20
C ALA A 286 13.01 1.59 16.03
N HIS A 287 13.27 0.29 16.06
CA HIS A 287 14.35 -0.26 16.87
C HIS A 287 15.71 0.32 16.42
N PRO A 288 16.50 0.92 17.34
CA PRO A 288 17.72 1.66 16.96
C PRO A 288 18.76 0.80 16.23
N GLN A 289 18.82 -0.51 16.50
CA GLN A 289 19.74 -1.40 15.80
C GLN A 289 19.33 -1.57 14.33
N LEU A 290 18.04 -1.82 14.07
CA LEU A 290 17.52 -1.94 12.71
C LEU A 290 17.79 -0.66 11.89
N VAL A 291 17.52 0.50 12.48
CA VAL A 291 17.81 1.80 11.83
C VAL A 291 19.29 1.96 11.50
N ARG A 292 20.20 1.58 12.43
CA ARG A 292 21.65 1.63 12.17
C ARG A 292 22.07 0.68 11.05
N ASP A 293 21.52 -0.52 11.03
CA ASP A 293 21.87 -1.54 10.04
C ASP A 293 21.39 -1.11 8.63
N LEU A 294 20.15 -0.62 8.49
CA LEU A 294 19.64 -0.07 7.24
C LEU A 294 20.48 1.11 6.75
N LYS A 295 20.80 2.07 7.64
CA LYS A 295 21.69 3.19 7.30
C LYS A 295 23.08 2.74 6.86
N LYS A 296 23.63 1.72 7.52
CA LYS A 296 24.93 1.17 7.15
C LYS A 296 24.89 0.56 5.77
N VAL A 297 23.89 -0.28 5.48
CA VAL A 297 23.70 -0.89 4.17
C VAL A 297 23.56 0.18 3.08
N ALA A 298 22.75 1.21 3.32
CA ALA A 298 22.57 2.31 2.37
C ALA A 298 23.89 3.03 2.08
N LYS A 299 24.68 3.36 3.12
CA LYS A 299 25.97 4.04 2.98
C LYS A 299 27.01 3.19 2.25
N ASP A 300 27.14 1.92 2.66
CA ASP A 300 28.13 0.99 2.10
C ASP A 300 27.91 0.72 0.60
N ASN A 301 26.66 0.83 0.15
CA ASN A 301 26.25 0.62 -1.25
C ASN A 301 25.91 1.91 -2.00
N GLN A 302 26.12 3.07 -1.40
CA GLN A 302 25.85 4.40 -2.00
C GLN A 302 24.39 4.58 -2.45
N ILE A 303 23.44 3.95 -1.72
CA ILE A 303 22.00 4.07 -1.97
C ILE A 303 21.52 5.39 -1.36
N PRO A 304 20.89 6.28 -2.12
CA PRO A 304 20.28 7.50 -1.59
C PRO A 304 19.17 7.17 -0.59
N TYR A 305 19.12 7.87 0.55
CA TYR A 305 18.07 7.67 1.54
C TYR A 305 17.77 8.92 2.35
N GLY A 306 16.50 9.06 2.73
CA GLY A 306 16.01 10.01 3.74
C GLY A 306 15.78 9.35 5.10
N ILE A 307 15.51 10.17 6.09
CA ILE A 307 15.09 9.72 7.44
C ILE A 307 13.75 10.35 7.75
N GLU A 308 12.75 9.52 8.02
CA GLU A 308 11.46 10.00 8.48
C GLU A 308 11.35 9.96 10.00
N ALA A 309 11.15 11.15 10.57
CA ALA A 309 10.80 11.36 11.98
C ALA A 309 9.54 12.24 12.01
N TYR A 310 8.38 11.64 11.81
CA TYR A 310 7.12 12.37 11.68
C TYR A 310 6.08 11.82 12.66
N ALA A 311 5.58 12.69 13.54
CA ALA A 311 4.69 12.32 14.64
C ALA A 311 3.21 12.23 14.22
N ALA A 312 2.92 11.67 13.05
CA ALA A 312 1.57 11.40 12.57
C ALA A 312 1.55 10.14 11.69
N GLY A 313 0.36 9.63 11.42
CA GLY A 313 0.17 8.38 10.70
C GLY A 313 0.53 7.15 11.52
N ALA A 314 0.45 6.01 10.88
CA ALA A 314 0.89 4.71 11.38
C ALA A 314 1.19 3.83 10.16
N THR A 315 1.88 2.72 10.38
CA THR A 315 2.15 1.66 9.41
C THR A 315 1.95 0.31 10.08
N ASP A 316 2.00 -0.76 9.35
CA ASP A 316 2.00 -2.13 9.90
C ASP A 316 3.03 -2.29 11.04
N ALA A 317 4.21 -1.65 10.94
CA ALA A 317 5.24 -1.72 11.96
C ALA A 317 4.81 -1.14 13.32
N SER A 318 3.92 -0.13 13.30
CA SER A 318 3.42 0.54 14.51
C SER A 318 2.68 -0.42 15.43
N PHE A 319 2.07 -1.44 14.86
CA PHE A 319 1.30 -2.46 15.58
C PHE A 319 2.13 -3.73 15.83
N MET A 320 3.00 -4.13 14.90
CA MET A 320 3.80 -5.34 15.04
C MET A 320 4.82 -5.26 16.20
N GLN A 321 5.41 -4.09 16.47
CA GLN A 321 6.50 -3.95 17.44
C GLN A 321 6.16 -4.44 18.86
N THR A 322 4.91 -4.39 19.29
CA THR A 322 4.49 -4.74 20.64
C THR A 322 3.98 -6.18 20.79
N LEU A 323 3.92 -6.94 19.70
CA LEU A 323 3.43 -8.31 19.70
C LEU A 323 4.48 -9.30 20.22
N ASN A 324 4.02 -10.47 20.66
CA ASN A 324 4.87 -11.61 21.06
C ASN A 324 5.96 -11.28 22.11
N GLY A 325 5.75 -10.27 22.94
CA GLY A 325 6.74 -9.82 23.93
C GLY A 325 7.74 -8.79 23.41
N GLY A 326 7.55 -8.32 22.18
CA GLY A 326 8.35 -7.31 21.50
C GLY A 326 9.07 -7.85 20.27
N ILE A 327 9.00 -7.12 19.16
CA ILE A 327 9.64 -7.43 17.87
C ILE A 327 10.57 -6.27 17.52
N ILE A 328 11.75 -6.55 16.97
CA ILE A 328 12.62 -5.53 16.37
C ILE A 328 11.93 -4.98 15.13
N ALA A 329 11.18 -3.88 15.26
CA ALA A 329 10.37 -3.33 14.18
C ALA A 329 10.91 -2.00 13.65
N GLY A 330 10.63 -1.73 12.38
CA GLY A 330 10.94 -0.50 11.68
C GLY A 330 10.24 -0.40 10.34
N GLY A 331 10.40 0.73 9.64
CA GLY A 331 9.82 0.96 8.33
C GLY A 331 10.88 1.31 7.28
N VAL A 332 10.66 0.83 6.06
CA VAL A 332 11.35 1.26 4.85
C VAL A 332 10.28 1.73 3.87
N GLN A 333 10.43 2.94 3.37
CA GLN A 333 9.34 3.63 2.69
C GLN A 333 9.83 4.28 1.40
N ILE A 334 8.88 4.64 0.53
CA ILE A 334 9.16 5.54 -0.61
C ILE A 334 8.49 6.90 -0.38
N PRO A 335 9.17 8.02 -0.74
CA PRO A 335 8.51 9.31 -0.77
C PRO A 335 7.34 9.33 -1.73
N MET A 336 6.17 9.83 -1.29
CA MET A 336 4.95 9.93 -2.08
C MET A 336 4.24 11.24 -1.82
N ARG A 337 3.75 11.90 -2.89
CA ARG A 337 2.90 13.09 -2.78
C ARG A 337 1.44 12.74 -2.95
N TYR A 338 0.57 13.55 -2.32
CA TYR A 338 -0.89 13.51 -2.49
C TYR A 338 -1.54 12.18 -2.10
N VAL A 339 -0.98 11.56 -1.06
CA VAL A 339 -1.44 10.29 -0.51
C VAL A 339 -2.95 10.30 -0.28
N HIS A 340 -3.61 9.15 -0.51
CA HIS A 340 -5.06 8.99 -0.47
C HIS A 340 -5.83 9.84 -1.51
N SER A 341 -5.15 10.28 -2.60
CA SER A 341 -5.77 11.04 -3.69
C SER A 341 -5.24 10.54 -5.05
N TYR A 342 -4.85 11.44 -5.95
CA TYR A 342 -4.06 11.07 -7.13
C TYR A 342 -2.59 11.13 -6.75
N GLU A 343 -2.07 10.00 -6.34
CA GLU A 343 -0.75 9.87 -5.72
C GLU A 343 0.37 9.99 -6.74
N VAL A 344 1.55 10.44 -6.31
CA VAL A 344 2.70 10.59 -7.20
C VAL A 344 3.95 10.01 -6.55
N VAL A 345 4.61 9.09 -7.28
CA VAL A 345 5.89 8.47 -6.90
C VAL A 345 6.98 8.78 -7.92
N ASP A 346 8.23 8.65 -7.51
CA ASP A 346 9.40 8.69 -8.40
C ASP A 346 9.99 7.29 -8.56
N VAL A 347 10.18 6.85 -9.79
CA VAL A 347 10.66 5.49 -10.09
C VAL A 347 12.06 5.22 -9.54
N ARG A 348 12.87 6.26 -9.32
CA ARG A 348 14.22 6.12 -8.75
C ARG A 348 14.16 5.72 -7.27
N ASP A 349 13.22 6.29 -6.52
CA ASP A 349 12.99 5.96 -5.10
C ASP A 349 12.55 4.50 -4.95
N VAL A 350 11.71 4.01 -5.87
CA VAL A 350 11.31 2.59 -5.92
C VAL A 350 12.53 1.68 -6.12
N VAL A 351 13.39 1.99 -7.11
CA VAL A 351 14.59 1.20 -7.40
C VAL A 351 15.57 1.22 -6.22
N ASP A 352 15.77 2.37 -5.59
CA ASP A 352 16.63 2.53 -4.41
C ASP A 352 16.11 1.70 -3.23
N THR A 353 14.79 1.62 -3.07
CA THR A 353 14.16 0.82 -2.00
C THR A 353 14.31 -0.69 -2.24
N VAL A 354 14.12 -1.16 -3.47
CA VAL A 354 14.40 -2.57 -3.84
C VAL A 354 15.85 -2.91 -3.52
N GLU A 355 16.80 -2.04 -3.89
CA GLU A 355 18.22 -2.27 -3.64
C GLU A 355 18.54 -2.33 -2.15
N LEU A 356 18.02 -1.39 -1.35
CA LEU A 356 18.23 -1.35 0.08
C LEU A 356 17.76 -2.65 0.75
N LEU A 357 16.53 -3.08 0.46
CA LEU A 357 15.95 -4.29 1.06
C LEU A 357 16.71 -5.54 0.64
N TYR A 358 16.98 -5.70 -0.66
CA TYR A 358 17.74 -6.84 -1.17
C TYR A 358 19.09 -6.97 -0.47
N ARG A 359 19.87 -5.87 -0.41
CA ARG A 359 21.18 -5.90 0.24
C ARG A 359 21.09 -6.07 1.75
N TYR A 360 20.08 -5.46 2.41
CA TYR A 360 19.88 -5.66 3.84
C TYR A 360 19.62 -7.13 4.18
N ILE A 361 18.72 -7.79 3.45
CA ILE A 361 18.40 -9.21 3.67
C ILE A 361 19.67 -10.07 3.57
N LEU A 362 20.51 -9.82 2.59
CA LEU A 362 21.78 -10.56 2.43
C LEU A 362 22.77 -10.35 3.59
N THR A 363 22.66 -9.29 4.35
CA THR A 363 23.49 -9.10 5.56
C THR A 363 22.96 -9.83 6.79
N GLN A 364 21.79 -10.46 6.69
CA GLN A 364 21.13 -11.15 7.79
C GLN A 364 21.22 -12.70 7.69
N ALA A 365 21.95 -13.19 6.68
CA ALA A 365 22.20 -14.61 6.43
C ALA A 365 23.07 -15.27 7.50
#